data_ed7a144f75711d9621eb276a6aa3cbd5
#
_entry.id   ed7a144f75711d9621eb276a6aa3cbd5
#
_cell.length_a   1.000
_cell.length_b   1.000
_cell.length_c   1.000
_cell.angle_alpha   90.00
_cell.angle_beta   90.00
_cell.angle_gamma   90.00
#
_symmetry.space_group_name_H-M   'P 1'
#
loop_
_entity.id
_entity.type
_entity.pdbx_description
1 polymer ?
#
loop_
_entity_poly.entity_id
_entity_poly.type
_entity_poly.pdbx_seq_one_letter_code
_entity_poly.pdbx_strand_id
1 'polypeptide(L)'
;MDQRRVVLYARRGSLRCWRAKRILARGGYYFEVVEAAEDSPSGVRKRLTHGRTYRQVVPYLFIDDRPVGGLAGIRSLDGSGTLEHLVRDEL
;
A
#
# COMPACT_ATOMS: atom_id res chain seq x y z
N MET A 1 10.96 13.50 -10.97
CA MET A 1 9.91 13.32 -9.98
C MET A 1 10.57 12.97 -8.68
N ASP A 2 10.33 13.77 -7.69
CA ASP A 2 11.10 13.67 -6.46
C ASP A 2 10.33 12.90 -5.40
N GLN A 3 10.03 11.66 -5.73
CA GLN A 3 9.44 10.77 -4.74
C GLN A 3 9.84 9.33 -4.99
N ARG A 4 9.78 8.53 -3.95
CA ARG A 4 10.02 7.10 -4.04
C ARG A 4 8.84 6.41 -4.69
N ARG A 5 9.10 5.23 -5.23
CA ARG A 5 8.05 4.44 -5.86
C ARG A 5 7.08 3.93 -4.80
N VAL A 6 5.80 4.23 -4.99
CA VAL A 6 4.74 3.82 -4.07
C VAL A 6 3.83 2.84 -4.78
N VAL A 7 3.65 1.68 -4.20
CA VAL A 7 2.78 0.63 -4.76
C VAL A 7 1.80 0.17 -3.70
N LEU A 8 0.53 0.22 -4.02
CA LEU A 8 -0.53 -0.25 -3.13
C LEU A 8 -1.16 -1.50 -3.70
N TYR A 9 -1.08 -2.58 -2.95
CA TYR A 9 -1.78 -3.81 -3.30
C TYR A 9 -3.19 -3.73 -2.74
N ALA A 10 -4.17 -3.93 -3.60
CA ALA A 10 -5.55 -3.70 -3.25
C ALA A 10 -6.47 -4.71 -3.90
N ARG A 11 -7.70 -4.76 -3.41
CA ARG A 11 -8.76 -5.59 -3.96
C ARG A 11 -9.91 -4.69 -4.36
N ARG A 12 -10.50 -4.99 -5.52
CA ARG A 12 -11.65 -4.24 -6.01
C ARG A 12 -12.84 -4.40 -5.04
N GLY A 13 -13.56 -3.32 -4.84
CA GLY A 13 -14.77 -3.34 -4.02
C GLY A 13 -14.53 -3.33 -2.52
N SER A 14 -13.30 -3.18 -2.08
CA SER A 14 -12.97 -3.14 -0.66
C SER A 14 -12.99 -1.71 -0.14
N LEU A 15 -13.78 -1.47 0.91
CA LEU A 15 -13.82 -0.16 1.55
C LEU A 15 -12.48 0.21 2.17
N ARG A 16 -11.80 -0.77 2.76
CA ARG A 16 -10.48 -0.53 3.35
C ARG A 16 -9.47 -0.12 2.29
N CYS A 17 -9.48 -0.76 1.14
CA CYS A 17 -8.61 -0.40 0.04
C CYS A 17 -8.94 0.99 -0.49
N TRP A 18 -10.22 1.33 -0.57
CA TRP A 18 -10.65 2.65 -0.98
C TRP A 18 -10.12 3.72 -0.03
N ARG A 19 -10.18 3.46 1.27
CA ARG A 19 -9.66 4.41 2.27
C ARG A 19 -8.15 4.61 2.13
N ALA A 20 -7.41 3.54 1.88
CA ALA A 20 -5.97 3.64 1.67
C ALA A 20 -5.66 4.48 0.44
N LYS A 21 -6.36 4.24 -0.66
CA LYS A 21 -6.19 5.04 -1.87
C LYS A 21 -6.47 6.51 -1.62
N ARG A 22 -7.51 6.79 -0.84
CA ARG A 22 -7.89 8.16 -0.54
C ARG A 22 -6.83 8.89 0.28
N ILE A 23 -6.22 8.21 1.23
CA ILE A 23 -5.12 8.79 2.03
C ILE A 23 -3.97 9.17 1.11
N LEU A 24 -3.56 8.26 0.23
CA LEU A 24 -2.46 8.54 -0.68
C LEU A 24 -2.79 9.66 -1.66
N ALA A 25 -4.01 9.68 -2.16
CA ALA A 25 -4.45 10.73 -3.08
C ALA A 25 -4.48 12.11 -2.42
N ARG A 26 -4.96 12.18 -1.18
CA ARG A 26 -5.00 13.45 -0.45
C ARG A 26 -3.62 14.00 -0.16
N GLY A 27 -2.66 13.10 0.03
CA GLY A 27 -1.28 13.53 0.24
C GLY A 27 -0.59 14.03 -1.02
N GLY A 28 -1.22 13.86 -2.17
CA GLY A 28 -0.63 14.28 -3.44
C GLY A 28 0.46 13.35 -3.95
N TYR A 29 0.52 12.12 -3.43
CA TYR A 29 1.53 11.16 -3.85
C TYR A 29 1.13 10.48 -5.15
N TYR A 30 2.14 10.19 -5.99
CA TYR A 30 1.94 9.32 -7.14
C TYR A 30 2.07 7.88 -6.66
N PHE A 31 1.10 7.04 -7.00
CA PHE A 31 1.15 5.65 -6.58
C PHE A 31 0.50 4.75 -7.61
N GLU A 32 1.00 3.53 -7.67
CA GLU A 32 0.42 2.49 -8.50
C GLU A 32 -0.48 1.63 -7.64
N VAL A 33 -1.60 1.19 -8.21
CA VAL A 33 -2.48 0.24 -7.55
C VAL A 33 -2.36 -1.09 -8.29
N VAL A 34 -2.01 -2.13 -7.54
CA VAL A 34 -1.94 -3.48 -8.10
C VAL A 34 -3.11 -4.28 -7.54
N GLU A 35 -4.00 -4.68 -8.42
CA GLU A 35 -5.11 -5.55 -8.07
C GLU A 35 -4.78 -6.94 -8.56
N ALA A 36 -4.88 -7.92 -7.67
CA ALA A 36 -4.62 -9.30 -8.03
C ALA A 36 -5.79 -10.16 -7.58
N ALA A 37 -6.13 -11.15 -8.39
CA ALA A 37 -7.09 -12.14 -7.98
C ALA A 37 -6.51 -12.96 -6.83
N GLU A 38 -7.37 -13.46 -5.96
CA GLU A 38 -6.94 -14.24 -4.81
C GLU A 38 -6.13 -15.46 -5.20
N ASP A 39 -6.39 -16.01 -6.35
CA ASP A 39 -5.71 -17.19 -6.85
C ASP A 39 -4.51 -16.89 -7.75
N SER A 40 -4.13 -15.63 -7.89
CA SER A 40 -2.98 -15.26 -8.72
C SER A 40 -1.69 -15.81 -8.12
N PRO A 41 -0.89 -16.52 -8.90
CA PRO A 41 0.39 -17.04 -8.42
C PRO A 41 1.44 -15.94 -8.46
N SER A 42 1.55 -15.20 -7.37
CA SER A 42 2.49 -14.10 -7.27
C SER A 42 3.39 -14.32 -6.06
N GLY A 43 4.69 -14.16 -6.23
CA GLY A 43 5.62 -14.23 -5.11
C GLY A 43 5.36 -13.16 -4.08
N VAL A 44 4.95 -11.97 -4.53
CA VAL A 44 4.58 -10.89 -3.62
C VAL A 44 3.34 -11.28 -2.83
N ARG A 45 2.34 -11.87 -3.51
CA ARG A 45 1.13 -12.31 -2.85
C ARG A 45 1.45 -13.34 -1.76
N LYS A 46 2.33 -14.29 -2.07
CA LYS A 46 2.73 -15.30 -1.09
C LYS A 46 3.39 -14.68 0.13
N ARG A 47 4.25 -13.68 -0.09
CA ARG A 47 4.92 -12.98 1.01
C ARG A 47 3.93 -12.21 1.87
N LEU A 48 2.92 -11.62 1.25
CA LEU A 48 1.92 -10.86 1.98
C LEU A 48 1.00 -11.75 2.79
N THR A 49 0.59 -12.87 2.21
CA THR A 49 -0.49 -13.65 2.82
C THR A 49 -0.03 -14.55 3.96
N HIS A 50 1.16 -15.13 3.88
CA HIS A 50 1.66 -16.03 4.94
C HIS A 50 0.59 -17.00 5.44
N GLY A 51 -0.13 -17.61 4.51
CA GLY A 51 -1.19 -18.54 4.88
C GLY A 51 -2.56 -17.90 5.09
N ARG A 52 -2.65 -16.58 5.05
CA ARG A 52 -3.94 -15.88 5.08
C ARG A 52 -4.42 -15.63 3.66
N THR A 53 -5.69 -15.30 3.49
CA THR A 53 -6.21 -14.98 2.16
C THR A 53 -5.75 -13.57 1.76
N TYR A 54 -5.65 -13.35 0.45
CA TYR A 54 -5.30 -12.03 -0.07
C TYR A 54 -6.27 -10.96 0.45
N ARG A 55 -7.55 -11.33 0.57
CA ARG A 55 -8.58 -10.44 1.08
C ARG A 55 -8.26 -9.92 2.48
N GLN A 56 -7.62 -10.74 3.30
CA GLN A 56 -7.32 -10.40 4.69
C GLN A 56 -6.14 -9.45 4.85
N VAL A 57 -5.25 -9.40 3.86
CA VAL A 57 -4.02 -8.61 4.00
C VAL A 57 -4.02 -7.33 3.20
N VAL A 58 -4.91 -7.16 2.23
CA VAL A 58 -5.00 -5.89 1.50
C VAL A 58 -5.98 -4.95 2.19
N PRO A 59 -5.76 -3.64 2.11
CA PRO A 59 -4.69 -2.97 1.37
C PRO A 59 -3.33 -3.16 2.03
N TYR A 60 -2.28 -3.15 1.21
CA TYR A 60 -0.92 -3.22 1.72
C TYR A 60 -0.01 -2.33 0.89
N LEU A 61 0.81 -1.53 1.56
CA LEU A 61 1.62 -0.51 0.93
C LEU A 61 3.09 -0.90 0.89
N PHE A 62 3.71 -0.70 -0.27
CA PHE A 62 5.15 -0.82 -0.44
C PHE A 62 5.71 0.51 -0.90
N ILE A 63 6.87 0.88 -0.36
CA ILE A 63 7.62 2.04 -0.81
C ILE A 63 9.03 1.56 -1.15
N ASP A 64 9.46 1.76 -2.40
CA ASP A 64 10.73 1.25 -2.93
C ASP A 64 10.88 -0.24 -2.67
N ASP A 65 9.81 -1.00 -2.93
CA ASP A 65 9.76 -2.45 -2.77
C ASP A 65 9.91 -2.93 -1.33
N ARG A 66 9.84 -2.03 -0.36
CA ARG A 66 9.87 -2.38 1.06
C ARG A 66 8.47 -2.36 1.63
N PRO A 67 8.08 -3.39 2.38
CA PRO A 67 6.75 -3.43 2.97
C PRO A 67 6.61 -2.36 4.06
N VAL A 68 5.55 -1.60 3.99
CA VAL A 68 5.26 -0.53 4.93
C VAL A 68 4.15 -0.92 5.89
N GLY A 69 3.06 -1.45 5.37
CA GLY A 69 1.97 -1.89 6.22
C GLY A 69 0.61 -1.83 5.55
N GLY A 70 -0.40 -2.25 6.31
CA GLY A 70 -1.77 -2.22 5.89
C GLY A 70 -2.44 -0.89 6.22
N LEU A 71 -3.77 -0.87 6.21
CA LEU A 71 -4.52 0.37 6.41
C LEU A 71 -4.19 1.06 7.74
N ALA A 72 -4.10 0.31 8.84
CA ALA A 72 -3.79 0.90 10.13
C ALA A 72 -2.41 1.54 10.13
N GLY A 73 -1.42 0.89 9.53
CA GLY A 73 -0.09 1.43 9.39
C GLY A 73 -0.05 2.68 8.54
N ILE A 74 -0.76 2.67 7.42
CA ILE A 74 -0.85 3.82 6.52
C ILE A 74 -1.46 5.01 7.25
N ARG A 75 -2.55 4.79 7.99
CA ARG A 75 -3.22 5.85 8.73
C ARG A 75 -2.33 6.44 9.83
N SER A 76 -1.61 5.57 10.52
CA SER A 76 -0.68 6.01 11.57
C SER A 76 0.45 6.86 11.00
N LEU A 77 1.03 6.42 9.91
CA LEU A 77 2.12 7.17 9.26
C LEU A 77 1.62 8.50 8.70
N ASP A 78 0.42 8.51 8.13
CA ASP A 78 -0.17 9.73 7.61
C ASP A 78 -0.44 10.73 8.73
N GLY A 79 -1.03 10.27 9.83
CA GLY A 79 -1.36 11.13 10.96
C GLY A 79 -0.16 11.76 11.64
N SER A 80 0.97 11.06 11.64
CA SER A 80 2.20 11.56 12.27
C SER A 80 3.07 12.39 11.33
N GLY A 81 2.71 12.48 10.05
CA GLY A 81 3.53 13.14 9.04
C GLY A 81 4.67 12.29 8.51
N THR A 82 4.84 11.09 9.03
CA THR A 82 5.95 10.21 8.65
C THR A 82 5.80 9.69 7.21
N LEU A 83 4.56 9.53 6.75
CA LEU A 83 4.31 9.02 5.42
C LEU A 83 4.94 9.92 4.35
N GLU A 84 4.82 11.22 4.50
CA GLU A 84 5.42 12.16 3.58
C GLU A 84 6.93 12.01 3.53
N HIS A 85 7.58 11.85 4.68
CA HIS A 85 9.01 11.64 4.74
C HIS A 85 9.41 10.35 4.03
N LEU A 86 8.66 9.28 4.25
CA LEU A 86 8.96 8.00 3.61
C LEU A 86 8.86 8.06 2.09
N VAL A 87 7.93 8.86 1.59
CA VAL A 87 7.69 8.95 0.15
C VAL A 87 8.60 9.98 -0.52
N ARG A 88 8.81 11.13 0.12
CA ARG A 88 9.44 12.28 -0.52
C ARG A 88 10.82 12.64 -0.04
N ASP A 89 11.31 12.04 1.03
CA ASP A 89 12.61 12.39 1.53
C ASP A 89 13.70 11.97 0.58
N GLU A 90 14.88 12.54 0.78
CA GLU A 90 16.00 12.41 -0.12
C GLU A 90 16.26 10.98 -0.56
N LEU A 91 16.40 10.85 -1.85
CA LEU A 91 16.69 9.58 -2.48
C LEU A 91 18.18 9.40 -2.65
#